data_5f06aa00e8e3f3fd0bfcb84f20349f83
#
_entry.id   5f06aa00e8e3f3fd0bfcb84f20349f83
#
_cell.length_a   1.000
_cell.length_b   1.000
_cell.length_c   1.000
_cell.angle_alpha   90.00
_cell.angle_beta   90.00
_cell.angle_gamma   90.00
#
_symmetry.space_group_name_H-M   'P 1'
#
loop_
_entity.id
_entity.type
_entity.pdbx_description
1 polymer ?
#
loop_
_entity_poly.entity_id
_entity_poly.type
_entity_poly.pdbx_seq_one_letter_code
_entity_poly.pdbx_strand_id
1 'polypeptide(L)'
;MASLLGNLFILAAPSGAGKSSLIKALMEKYEGNETSPMQVSVSHTTRQPRPGEVDGVHYHFVSREQFEALIEQGVFFEYAEVFGNYYGTSRVTIEQTLYRGIDVFLDIDWQGARQVKKLMPDTCGIFILPPSLDVLEQRLNNRGQDSEEVIAGRMAQAVSEMSHFSEFESVIVNDDFATALNDLEAIVTAQRLRTAKQQMRHQVLLDELLGSA
;
A
#
# COMPACT_ATOMS: atom_id res chain seq x y z
N MET A 1 1.80 19.76 -13.76
CA MET A 1 1.89 18.29 -13.73
C MET A 1 0.58 17.77 -14.29
N ALA A 2 0.59 16.73 -15.13
CA ALA A 2 -0.65 16.12 -15.60
C ALA A 2 -1.37 15.50 -14.39
N SER A 3 -2.68 15.72 -14.32
CA SER A 3 -3.50 15.23 -13.22
C SER A 3 -3.70 13.72 -13.32
N LEU A 4 -3.44 13.00 -12.24
CA LEU A 4 -3.63 11.56 -12.15
C LEU A 4 -5.10 11.25 -11.82
N LEU A 5 -5.77 10.43 -12.65
CA LEU A 5 -7.18 10.05 -12.44
C LEU A 5 -7.34 9.07 -11.27
N GLY A 6 -6.44 8.10 -11.14
CA GLY A 6 -6.40 7.15 -10.04
C GLY A 6 -5.83 7.78 -8.75
N ASN A 7 -6.04 7.12 -7.61
CA ASN A 7 -5.49 7.50 -6.31
C ASN A 7 -4.37 6.57 -5.91
N LEU A 8 -3.34 7.11 -5.25
CA LEU A 8 -2.29 6.31 -4.64
C LEU A 8 -2.58 6.16 -3.15
N PHE A 9 -2.66 4.91 -2.69
CA PHE A 9 -2.85 4.57 -1.29
C PHE A 9 -1.60 3.86 -0.76
N ILE A 10 -1.20 4.21 0.45
CA ILE A 10 -0.20 3.47 1.22
C ILE A 10 -0.90 2.82 2.39
N LEU A 11 -0.73 1.50 2.53
CA LEU A 11 -1.09 0.79 3.74
C LEU A 11 0.18 0.39 4.47
N ALA A 12 0.31 0.84 5.71
CA ALA A 12 1.38 0.45 6.61
C ALA A 12 0.79 -0.17 7.87
N ALA A 13 1.51 -1.10 8.47
CA ALA A 13 1.07 -1.79 9.67
C ALA A 13 2.24 -2.58 10.28
N PRO A 14 2.25 -2.82 11.57
CA PRO A 14 3.15 -3.80 12.15
C PRO A 14 2.81 -5.21 11.66
N SER A 15 3.83 -6.08 11.64
CA SER A 15 3.63 -7.49 11.30
C SER A 15 2.55 -8.11 12.21
N GLY A 16 1.57 -8.80 11.63
CA GLY A 16 0.46 -9.42 12.39
C GLY A 16 -0.80 -8.55 12.54
N ALA A 17 -0.78 -7.26 12.17
CA ALA A 17 -1.98 -6.40 12.28
C ALA A 17 -3.08 -6.71 11.25
N GLY A 18 -2.82 -7.55 10.23
CA GLY A 18 -3.82 -7.98 9.25
C GLY A 18 -3.84 -7.19 7.94
N LYS A 19 -2.85 -6.33 7.68
CA LYS A 19 -2.73 -5.50 6.47
C LYS A 19 -2.97 -6.27 5.18
N SER A 20 -2.18 -7.33 4.92
CA SER A 20 -2.26 -8.09 3.67
C SER A 20 -3.60 -8.80 3.49
N SER A 21 -4.26 -9.21 4.59
CA SER A 21 -5.60 -9.80 4.54
C SER A 21 -6.66 -8.77 4.16
N LEU A 22 -6.57 -7.54 4.69
CA LEU A 22 -7.47 -6.44 4.34
C LEU A 22 -7.30 -6.03 2.87
N ILE A 23 -6.06 -5.88 2.41
CA ILE A 23 -5.76 -5.57 1.00
C ILE A 23 -6.36 -6.66 0.09
N LYS A 24 -6.11 -7.92 0.40
CA LYS A 24 -6.62 -9.05 -0.38
C LYS A 24 -8.15 -9.04 -0.45
N ALA A 25 -8.83 -8.91 0.68
CA ALA A 25 -10.29 -8.87 0.74
C ALA A 25 -10.87 -7.68 -0.04
N LEU A 26 -10.22 -6.51 0.02
CA LEU A 26 -10.61 -5.36 -0.78
C LEU A 26 -10.45 -5.63 -2.28
N MET A 27 -9.33 -6.22 -2.71
CA MET A 27 -9.10 -6.55 -4.12
C MET A 27 -10.13 -7.58 -4.62
N GLU A 28 -10.40 -8.63 -3.86
CA GLU A 28 -11.42 -9.63 -4.20
C GLU A 28 -12.83 -9.03 -4.34
N LYS A 29 -13.19 -8.10 -3.44
CA LYS A 29 -14.49 -7.41 -3.50
C LYS A 29 -14.66 -6.55 -4.75
N TYR A 30 -13.58 -6.00 -5.29
CA TYR A 30 -13.58 -5.13 -6.47
C TYR A 30 -13.04 -5.81 -7.73
N GLU A 31 -12.83 -7.11 -7.71
CA GLU A 31 -12.41 -7.87 -8.87
C GLU A 31 -13.43 -7.72 -10.02
N GLY A 32 -12.94 -7.35 -11.22
CA GLY A 32 -13.81 -7.11 -12.38
C GLY A 32 -14.65 -5.84 -12.33
N ASN A 33 -14.49 -4.98 -11.34
CA ASN A 33 -15.22 -3.70 -11.27
C ASN A 33 -14.57 -2.65 -12.19
N GLU A 34 -15.09 -2.51 -13.41
CA GLU A 34 -14.59 -1.55 -14.40
C GLU A 34 -14.81 -0.08 -14.02
N THR A 35 -15.80 0.20 -13.18
CA THR A 35 -16.12 1.59 -12.76
C THR A 35 -15.23 2.08 -11.63
N SER A 36 -14.58 1.17 -10.95
CA SER A 36 -13.73 1.45 -9.79
C SER A 36 -12.51 0.53 -9.76
N PRO A 37 -11.69 0.52 -10.83
CA PRO A 37 -10.56 -0.40 -10.93
C PRO A 37 -9.50 -0.07 -9.88
N MET A 38 -8.95 -1.11 -9.27
CA MET A 38 -7.87 -0.99 -8.30
C MET A 38 -6.92 -2.16 -8.40
N GLN A 39 -5.68 -1.95 -8.00
CA GLN A 39 -4.67 -3.00 -7.95
C GLN A 39 -3.63 -2.75 -6.86
N VAL A 40 -2.98 -3.82 -6.42
CA VAL A 40 -1.79 -3.73 -5.57
C VAL A 40 -0.57 -3.55 -6.46
N SER A 41 0.35 -2.68 -6.05
CA SER A 41 1.64 -2.54 -6.75
C SER A 41 2.48 -3.79 -6.55
N VAL A 42 3.08 -4.28 -7.63
CA VAL A 42 4.06 -5.36 -7.59
C VAL A 42 5.44 -4.76 -7.40
N SER A 43 6.04 -4.98 -6.24
CA SER A 43 7.37 -4.48 -5.90
C SER A 43 8.48 -5.34 -6.50
N HIS A 44 9.65 -4.75 -6.71
CA HIS A 44 10.88 -5.48 -7.04
C HIS A 44 11.55 -6.00 -5.78
N THR A 45 12.19 -7.15 -5.87
CA THR A 45 13.00 -7.68 -4.76
C THR A 45 14.18 -8.50 -5.26
N THR A 46 15.28 -8.48 -4.48
CA THR A 46 16.44 -9.35 -4.70
C THR A 46 16.33 -10.67 -3.95
N ARG A 47 15.28 -10.84 -3.13
CA ARG A 47 14.98 -12.11 -2.45
C ARG A 47 14.61 -13.18 -3.46
N GLN A 48 15.10 -14.39 -3.24
CA GLN A 48 14.66 -15.54 -4.04
C GLN A 48 13.15 -15.81 -3.86
N PRO A 49 12.44 -16.20 -4.93
CA PRO A 49 11.04 -16.57 -4.83
C PRO A 49 10.83 -17.75 -3.87
N ARG A 50 9.77 -17.69 -3.08
CA ARG A 50 9.32 -18.81 -2.24
C ARG A 50 8.48 -19.77 -3.08
N PRO A 51 8.28 -21.04 -2.62
CA PRO A 51 7.35 -21.97 -3.27
C PRO A 51 5.97 -21.34 -3.43
N GLY A 52 5.46 -21.32 -4.66
CA GLY A 52 4.15 -20.75 -5.01
C GLY A 52 4.18 -19.25 -5.37
N GLU A 53 5.30 -18.55 -5.21
CA GLU A 53 5.43 -17.17 -5.70
C GLU A 53 5.75 -17.17 -7.21
N VAL A 54 5.11 -16.23 -7.93
CA VAL A 54 5.24 -16.06 -9.38
C VAL A 54 5.79 -14.67 -9.68
N ASP A 55 6.81 -14.63 -10.55
CA ASP A 55 7.40 -13.37 -11.02
C ASP A 55 6.36 -12.51 -11.76
N GLY A 56 6.40 -11.20 -11.50
CA GLY A 56 5.46 -10.23 -12.05
C GLY A 56 4.06 -10.26 -11.42
N VAL A 57 3.77 -11.21 -10.51
CA VAL A 57 2.51 -11.32 -9.79
C VAL A 57 2.68 -10.97 -8.31
N HIS A 58 3.62 -11.64 -7.65
CA HIS A 58 3.90 -11.39 -6.23
C HIS A 58 5.01 -10.35 -6.04
N TYR A 59 6.07 -10.49 -6.82
CA TYR A 59 7.20 -9.57 -6.93
C TYR A 59 7.78 -9.63 -8.34
N HIS A 60 8.53 -8.60 -8.72
CA HIS A 60 9.52 -8.68 -9.78
C HIS A 60 10.84 -9.15 -9.14
N PHE A 61 11.19 -10.43 -9.33
CA PHE A 61 12.40 -11.00 -8.77
C PHE A 61 13.59 -10.67 -9.67
N VAL A 62 14.53 -9.89 -9.14
CA VAL A 62 15.70 -9.40 -9.89
C VAL A 62 17.00 -9.73 -9.15
N SER A 63 18.15 -9.72 -9.84
CA SER A 63 19.44 -9.83 -9.18
C SER A 63 19.78 -8.54 -8.40
N ARG A 64 20.77 -8.62 -7.50
CA ARG A 64 21.24 -7.45 -6.75
C ARG A 64 21.77 -6.38 -7.70
N GLU A 65 22.56 -6.78 -8.69
CA GLU A 65 23.16 -5.90 -9.69
C GLU A 65 22.07 -5.20 -10.53
N GLN A 66 21.03 -5.94 -10.92
CA GLN A 66 19.89 -5.37 -11.64
C GLN A 66 19.13 -4.35 -10.77
N PHE A 67 18.94 -4.65 -9.48
CA PHE A 67 18.25 -3.74 -8.56
C PHE A 67 19.05 -2.46 -8.35
N GLU A 68 20.35 -2.56 -8.15
CA GLU A 68 21.26 -1.41 -7.98
C GLU A 68 21.27 -0.53 -9.25
N ALA A 69 21.27 -1.13 -10.45
CA ALA A 69 21.14 -0.40 -11.70
C ALA A 69 19.80 0.36 -11.81
N LEU A 70 18.69 -0.22 -11.31
CA LEU A 70 17.38 0.45 -11.25
C LEU A 70 17.37 1.61 -10.25
N ILE A 71 18.11 1.51 -9.14
CA ILE A 71 18.31 2.64 -8.20
C ILE A 71 19.03 3.79 -8.92
N GLU A 72 20.14 3.52 -9.61
CA GLU A 72 20.92 4.54 -10.34
C GLU A 72 20.09 5.24 -11.43
N GLN A 73 19.17 4.51 -12.06
CA GLN A 73 18.24 5.06 -13.05
C GLN A 73 17.07 5.85 -12.44
N GLY A 74 16.94 5.90 -11.11
CA GLY A 74 15.85 6.60 -10.42
C GLY A 74 14.47 5.98 -10.66
N VAL A 75 14.41 4.66 -10.89
CA VAL A 75 13.17 3.94 -11.21
C VAL A 75 12.21 3.85 -10.03
N PHE A 76 12.73 3.87 -8.80
CA PHE A 76 11.93 3.64 -7.61
C PHE A 76 11.38 4.91 -6.97
N PHE A 77 10.15 4.83 -6.47
CA PHE A 77 9.61 5.79 -5.52
C PHE A 77 10.27 5.67 -4.16
N GLU A 78 10.44 4.43 -3.73
CA GLU A 78 11.07 4.05 -2.48
C GLU A 78 11.82 2.75 -2.67
N TYR A 79 12.86 2.54 -1.88
CA TYR A 79 13.52 1.25 -1.72
C TYR A 79 14.15 1.15 -0.34
N ALA A 80 14.27 -0.07 0.15
CA ALA A 80 14.91 -0.39 1.41
C ALA A 80 15.63 -1.74 1.34
N GLU A 81 16.67 -1.90 2.16
CA GLU A 81 17.28 -3.20 2.41
C GLU A 81 16.70 -3.77 3.71
N VAL A 82 16.07 -4.95 3.61
CA VAL A 82 15.44 -5.64 4.73
C VAL A 82 15.96 -7.06 4.77
N PHE A 83 16.61 -7.45 5.87
CA PHE A 83 17.23 -8.77 6.04
C PHE A 83 18.15 -9.16 4.87
N GLY A 84 19.00 -8.23 4.40
CA GLY A 84 19.98 -8.45 3.34
C GLY A 84 19.39 -8.54 1.92
N ASN A 85 18.11 -8.27 1.74
CA ASN A 85 17.46 -8.19 0.43
C ASN A 85 16.90 -6.79 0.18
N TYR A 86 17.03 -6.34 -1.05
CA TYR A 86 16.36 -5.11 -1.48
C TYR A 86 14.89 -5.34 -1.80
N TYR A 87 14.09 -4.33 -1.51
CA TYR A 87 12.70 -4.19 -1.91
C TYR A 87 12.50 -2.78 -2.45
N GLY A 88 11.73 -2.60 -3.52
CA GLY A 88 11.50 -1.27 -4.08
C GLY A 88 10.29 -1.22 -4.98
N THR A 89 9.65 -0.06 -5.00
CA THR A 89 8.40 0.20 -5.70
C THR A 89 8.63 1.08 -6.92
N SER A 90 8.32 0.56 -8.11
CA SER A 90 8.57 1.27 -9.38
C SER A 90 7.66 2.48 -9.56
N ARG A 91 8.27 3.65 -9.71
CA ARG A 91 7.59 4.92 -9.98
C ARG A 91 6.85 4.91 -11.32
N VAL A 92 7.54 4.51 -12.38
CA VAL A 92 7.00 4.57 -13.74
C VAL A 92 5.74 3.72 -13.89
N THR A 93 5.76 2.49 -13.37
CA THR A 93 4.61 1.58 -13.42
C THR A 93 3.41 2.15 -12.68
N ILE A 94 3.64 2.74 -11.49
CA ILE A 94 2.58 3.33 -10.69
C ILE A 94 1.97 4.54 -11.40
N GLU A 95 2.80 5.49 -11.85
CA GLU A 95 2.32 6.69 -12.56
C GLU A 95 1.48 6.31 -13.79
N GLN A 96 1.94 5.36 -14.61
CA GLN A 96 1.19 4.87 -15.77
C GLN A 96 -0.16 4.26 -15.38
N THR A 97 -0.22 3.54 -14.28
CA THR A 97 -1.45 2.93 -13.76
C THR A 97 -2.43 4.00 -13.28
N LEU A 98 -1.95 4.98 -12.52
CA LEU A 98 -2.75 6.10 -12.05
C LEU A 98 -3.29 6.96 -13.19
N TYR A 99 -2.51 7.17 -14.27
CA TYR A 99 -3.00 7.87 -15.48
C TYR A 99 -4.17 7.17 -16.16
N ARG A 100 -4.24 5.83 -16.08
CA ARG A 100 -5.38 5.06 -16.59
C ARG A 100 -6.61 5.10 -15.68
N GLY A 101 -6.57 5.83 -14.56
CA GLY A 101 -7.67 5.94 -13.63
C GLY A 101 -7.80 4.76 -12.66
N ILE A 102 -6.77 3.92 -12.57
CA ILE A 102 -6.73 2.77 -11.66
C ILE A 102 -6.13 3.21 -10.34
N ASP A 103 -6.81 2.92 -9.23
CA ASP A 103 -6.28 3.16 -7.91
C ASP A 103 -5.17 2.13 -7.57
N VAL A 104 -4.08 2.59 -6.99
CA VAL A 104 -2.93 1.75 -6.67
C VAL A 104 -2.70 1.71 -5.16
N PHE A 105 -2.52 0.50 -4.64
CA PHE A 105 -2.21 0.25 -3.23
C PHE A 105 -0.75 -0.18 -3.07
N LEU A 106 -0.02 0.50 -2.20
CA LEU A 106 1.33 0.16 -1.79
C LEU A 106 1.30 -0.53 -0.43
N ASP A 107 1.80 -1.76 -0.38
CA ASP A 107 2.04 -2.52 0.85
C ASP A 107 3.49 -2.27 1.30
N ILE A 108 3.73 -1.15 1.99
CA ILE A 108 5.06 -0.70 2.41
C ILE A 108 5.08 -0.29 3.88
N ASP A 109 6.26 -0.13 4.44
CA ASP A 109 6.44 0.35 5.81
C ASP A 109 6.38 1.90 5.90
N TRP A 110 6.50 2.42 7.13
CA TRP A 110 6.47 3.87 7.38
C TRP A 110 7.67 4.61 6.73
N GLN A 111 8.83 3.97 6.57
CA GLN A 111 10.01 4.56 5.94
C GLN A 111 9.78 4.74 4.45
N GLY A 112 9.26 3.72 3.78
CA GLY A 112 8.84 3.78 2.39
C GLY A 112 7.71 4.82 2.19
N ALA A 113 6.74 4.87 3.12
CA ALA A 113 5.67 5.87 3.08
C ALA A 113 6.22 7.30 3.07
N ARG A 114 7.20 7.62 3.91
CA ARG A 114 7.87 8.93 3.93
C ARG A 114 8.54 9.26 2.58
N GLN A 115 9.17 8.28 1.93
CA GLN A 115 9.83 8.48 0.64
C GLN A 115 8.79 8.78 -0.46
N VAL A 116 7.73 7.98 -0.53
CA VAL A 116 6.64 8.16 -1.50
C VAL A 116 5.95 9.50 -1.30
N LYS A 117 5.59 9.89 -0.08
CA LYS A 117 4.90 11.15 0.22
C LYS A 117 5.72 12.40 -0.15
N LYS A 118 7.05 12.33 -0.11
CA LYS A 118 7.91 13.43 -0.58
C LYS A 118 7.79 13.67 -2.09
N LEU A 119 7.58 12.60 -2.86
CA LEU A 119 7.47 12.65 -4.33
C LEU A 119 6.04 12.85 -4.79
N MET A 120 5.07 12.31 -4.04
CA MET A 120 3.63 12.38 -4.28
C MET A 120 2.87 12.79 -3.02
N PRO A 121 2.82 14.09 -2.69
CA PRO A 121 2.21 14.59 -1.44
C PRO A 121 0.72 14.29 -1.30
N ASP A 122 0.00 14.10 -2.42
CA ASP A 122 -1.45 13.76 -2.42
C ASP A 122 -1.74 12.28 -2.13
N THR A 123 -0.71 11.47 -1.83
CA THR A 123 -0.86 10.06 -1.48
C THR A 123 -1.61 9.93 -0.15
N CYS A 124 -2.64 9.08 -0.12
CA CYS A 124 -3.40 8.78 1.09
C CYS A 124 -2.73 7.65 1.87
N GLY A 125 -2.17 7.95 3.02
CA GLY A 125 -1.58 6.99 3.94
C GLY A 125 -2.60 6.46 4.94
N ILE A 126 -2.63 5.14 5.11
CA ILE A 126 -3.53 4.43 6.02
C ILE A 126 -2.66 3.53 6.91
N PHE A 127 -2.77 3.69 8.22
CA PHE A 127 -2.07 2.85 9.18
C PHE A 127 -3.03 1.86 9.82
N ILE A 128 -2.69 0.57 9.81
CA ILE A 128 -3.51 -0.48 10.43
C ILE A 128 -2.90 -0.82 11.78
N LEU A 129 -3.71 -0.70 12.84
CA LEU A 129 -3.34 -1.09 14.21
C LEU A 129 -4.04 -2.39 14.61
N PRO A 130 -3.40 -3.24 15.41
CA PRO A 130 -4.09 -4.31 16.13
C PRO A 130 -4.94 -3.71 17.27
N PRO A 131 -5.95 -4.43 17.80
CA PRO A 131 -6.76 -3.93 18.91
C PRO A 131 -6.00 -3.90 20.25
N SER A 132 -4.99 -4.76 20.40
CA SER A 132 -4.12 -4.79 21.58
C SER A 132 -2.79 -5.48 21.27
N LEU A 133 -1.80 -5.32 22.17
CA LEU A 133 -0.53 -6.05 22.09
C LEU A 133 -0.73 -7.55 22.29
N ASP A 134 -1.64 -7.96 23.18
CA ASP A 134 -1.93 -9.38 23.45
C ASP A 134 -2.49 -10.07 22.18
N VAL A 135 -3.42 -9.43 21.48
CA VAL A 135 -3.97 -9.95 20.24
C VAL A 135 -2.89 -10.00 19.14
N LEU A 136 -2.01 -9.00 19.09
CA LEU A 136 -0.89 -9.00 18.15
C LEU A 136 0.05 -10.16 18.42
N GLU A 137 0.44 -10.39 19.67
CA GLU A 137 1.30 -11.50 20.08
C GLU A 137 0.66 -12.85 19.73
N GLN A 138 -0.64 -13.03 20.04
CA GLN A 138 -1.38 -14.23 19.63
C GLN A 138 -1.37 -14.46 18.12
N ARG A 139 -1.57 -13.40 17.32
CA ARG A 139 -1.53 -13.49 15.87
C ARG A 139 -0.14 -13.85 15.32
N LEU A 140 0.92 -13.38 15.97
CA LEU A 140 2.31 -13.73 15.63
C LEU A 140 2.60 -15.19 15.99
N ASN A 141 2.19 -15.64 17.18
CA ASN A 141 2.34 -17.02 17.66
C ASN A 141 1.61 -18.03 16.74
N ASN A 142 0.40 -17.72 16.32
CA ASN A 142 -0.44 -18.61 15.51
C ASN A 142 0.12 -18.86 14.09
N ARG A 143 1.11 -18.09 13.64
CA ARG A 143 1.86 -18.40 12.41
C ARG A 143 2.80 -19.61 12.55
N GLY A 144 3.06 -20.08 13.78
CA GLY A 144 3.55 -21.44 14.10
C GLY A 144 4.98 -21.78 13.69
N GLN A 145 5.84 -20.79 13.45
CA GLN A 145 7.17 -21.02 12.86
C GLN A 145 8.34 -20.39 13.65
N ASP A 146 8.06 -19.65 14.73
CA ASP A 146 9.07 -18.83 15.41
C ASP A 146 9.27 -19.23 16.87
N SER A 147 10.51 -19.10 17.36
CA SER A 147 10.82 -19.25 18.78
C SER A 147 10.33 -18.06 19.61
N GLU A 148 10.19 -18.22 20.92
CA GLU A 148 9.79 -17.13 21.84
C GLU A 148 10.68 -15.89 21.72
N GLU A 149 11.99 -16.08 21.51
CA GLU A 149 12.95 -14.97 21.33
C GLU A 149 12.66 -14.20 20.03
N VAL A 150 12.34 -14.90 18.95
CA VAL A 150 11.97 -14.28 17.66
C VAL A 150 10.67 -13.51 17.80
N ILE A 151 9.69 -14.05 18.53
CA ILE A 151 8.41 -13.37 18.79
C ILE A 151 8.64 -12.12 19.62
N ALA A 152 9.43 -12.17 20.70
CA ALA A 152 9.76 -11.00 21.51
C ALA A 152 10.44 -9.90 20.67
N GLY A 153 11.36 -10.27 19.77
CA GLY A 153 12.00 -9.35 18.83
C GLY A 153 10.98 -8.70 17.88
N ARG A 154 10.04 -9.49 17.34
CA ARG A 154 8.97 -8.97 16.48
C ARG A 154 8.00 -8.07 17.22
N MET A 155 7.69 -8.36 18.46
CA MET A 155 6.83 -7.49 19.30
C MET A 155 7.50 -6.14 19.56
N ALA A 156 8.80 -6.13 19.90
CA ALA A 156 9.54 -4.88 20.08
C ALA A 156 9.59 -4.05 18.78
N GLN A 157 9.80 -4.70 17.64
CA GLN A 157 9.75 -4.05 16.33
C GLN A 157 8.35 -3.50 16.03
N ALA A 158 7.30 -4.27 16.31
CA ALA A 158 5.91 -3.85 16.09
C ALA A 158 5.55 -2.60 16.90
N VAL A 159 5.98 -2.51 18.17
CA VAL A 159 5.80 -1.30 18.99
C VAL A 159 6.50 -0.10 18.38
N SER A 160 7.73 -0.28 17.88
CA SER A 160 8.47 0.76 17.16
C SER A 160 7.74 1.20 15.89
N GLU A 161 7.26 0.26 15.08
CA GLU A 161 6.48 0.55 13.86
C GLU A 161 5.18 1.30 14.19
N MET A 162 4.44 0.87 15.22
CA MET A 162 3.21 1.54 15.66
C MET A 162 3.43 2.97 16.11
N SER A 163 4.60 3.34 16.63
CA SER A 163 4.87 4.72 17.05
C SER A 163 4.77 5.75 15.92
N HIS A 164 4.81 5.29 14.65
CA HIS A 164 4.71 6.12 13.46
C HIS A 164 3.28 6.30 12.92
N PHE A 165 2.26 5.77 13.60
CA PHE A 165 0.86 5.85 13.13
C PHE A 165 0.38 7.28 12.86
N SER A 166 0.86 8.26 13.63
CA SER A 166 0.47 9.66 13.50
C SER A 166 1.01 10.38 12.24
N GLU A 167 1.86 9.71 11.45
CA GLU A 167 2.36 10.21 10.17
C GLU A 167 1.41 9.90 9.00
N PHE A 168 0.30 9.19 9.28
CA PHE A 168 -0.68 8.76 8.30
C PHE A 168 -1.97 9.55 8.42
N GLU A 169 -2.66 9.75 7.30
CA GLU A 169 -3.90 10.53 7.23
C GLU A 169 -5.08 9.79 7.86
N SER A 170 -5.02 8.46 7.92
CA SER A 170 -6.07 7.63 8.48
C SER A 170 -5.49 6.47 9.29
N VAL A 171 -6.20 6.07 10.33
CA VAL A 171 -5.86 4.92 11.17
C VAL A 171 -7.06 3.99 11.26
N ILE A 172 -6.84 2.70 11.04
CA ILE A 172 -7.85 1.65 11.18
C ILE A 172 -7.42 0.72 12.29
N VAL A 173 -8.27 0.50 13.29
CA VAL A 173 -8.07 -0.53 14.32
C VAL A 173 -8.72 -1.82 13.83
N ASN A 174 -7.91 -2.84 13.54
CA ASN A 174 -8.37 -4.14 13.06
C ASN A 174 -8.72 -5.07 14.24
N ASP A 175 -9.79 -4.71 14.94
CA ASP A 175 -10.41 -5.53 15.98
C ASP A 175 -11.37 -6.54 15.34
N ASP A 176 -12.41 -6.05 14.69
CA ASP A 176 -13.30 -6.83 13.84
C ASP A 176 -12.92 -6.65 12.37
N PHE A 177 -12.65 -7.75 11.67
CA PHE A 177 -12.17 -7.72 10.29
C PHE A 177 -13.15 -7.09 9.30
N ALA A 178 -14.46 -7.35 9.48
CA ALA A 178 -15.49 -6.82 8.57
C ALA A 178 -15.63 -5.30 8.75
N THR A 179 -15.57 -4.81 9.98
CA THR A 179 -15.56 -3.39 10.30
C THR A 179 -14.32 -2.71 9.72
N ALA A 180 -13.13 -3.28 9.94
CA ALA A 180 -11.89 -2.72 9.39
C ALA A 180 -11.87 -2.69 7.85
N LEU A 181 -12.45 -3.68 7.19
CA LEU A 181 -12.60 -3.69 5.73
C LEU A 181 -13.57 -2.60 5.25
N ASN A 182 -14.68 -2.39 5.94
CA ASN A 182 -15.63 -1.32 5.62
C ASN A 182 -15.00 0.06 5.84
N ASP A 183 -14.20 0.26 6.88
CA ASP A 183 -13.47 1.51 7.13
C ASP A 183 -12.44 1.77 6.02
N LEU A 184 -11.70 0.74 5.59
CA LEU A 184 -10.78 0.86 4.46
C LEU A 184 -11.52 1.27 3.17
N GLU A 185 -12.64 0.65 2.89
CA GLU A 185 -13.49 0.97 1.74
C GLU A 185 -14.05 2.40 1.80
N ALA A 186 -14.46 2.85 2.99
CA ALA A 186 -14.94 4.22 3.20
C ALA A 186 -13.84 5.26 2.89
N ILE A 187 -12.60 5.01 3.32
CA ILE A 187 -11.46 5.89 3.02
C ILE A 187 -11.21 5.94 1.51
N VAL A 188 -11.21 4.80 0.83
CA VAL A 188 -11.03 4.73 -0.64
C VAL A 188 -12.13 5.52 -1.34
N THR A 189 -13.37 5.33 -0.94
CA THR A 189 -14.53 6.05 -1.50
C THR A 189 -14.40 7.55 -1.29
N ALA A 190 -14.04 7.99 -0.09
CA ALA A 190 -13.86 9.41 0.22
C ALA A 190 -12.76 10.04 -0.65
N GLN A 191 -11.64 9.36 -0.88
CA GLN A 191 -10.58 9.86 -1.76
C GLN A 191 -11.04 10.01 -3.22
N ARG A 192 -11.86 9.09 -3.72
CA ARG A 192 -12.43 9.18 -5.07
C ARG A 192 -13.40 10.34 -5.24
N LEU A 193 -14.08 10.74 -4.16
CA LEU A 193 -15.08 11.82 -4.15
C LEU A 193 -14.49 13.21 -3.91
N ARG A 194 -13.17 13.34 -3.71
CA ARG A 194 -12.52 14.66 -3.55
C ARG A 194 -12.78 15.53 -4.78
N THR A 195 -13.07 16.81 -4.57
CA THR A 195 -13.42 17.78 -5.62
C THR A 195 -12.46 17.72 -6.82
N ALA A 196 -11.13 17.70 -6.57
CA ALA A 196 -10.15 17.65 -7.64
C ALA A 196 -10.30 16.40 -8.53
N LYS A 197 -10.64 15.23 -7.94
CA LYS A 197 -10.88 13.99 -8.69
C LYS A 197 -12.19 14.02 -9.44
N GLN A 198 -13.24 14.55 -8.83
CA GLN A 198 -14.56 14.71 -9.47
C GLN A 198 -14.51 15.69 -10.64
N GLN A 199 -13.78 16.78 -10.51
CA GLN A 199 -13.55 17.73 -11.61
C GLN A 199 -12.91 17.05 -12.81
N MET A 200 -11.86 16.25 -12.60
CA MET A 200 -11.20 15.53 -13.69
C MET A 200 -12.11 14.49 -14.37
N ARG A 201 -12.90 13.75 -13.56
CA ARG A 201 -13.78 12.69 -14.06
C ARG A 201 -15.00 13.23 -14.81
N HIS A 202 -15.51 14.38 -14.39
CA HIS A 202 -16.77 14.93 -14.86
C HIS A 202 -16.60 16.30 -15.53
N GLN A 203 -15.40 16.57 -16.11
CA GLN A 203 -15.11 17.87 -16.71
C GLN A 203 -16.19 18.29 -17.73
N VAL A 204 -16.57 17.41 -18.66
CA VAL A 204 -17.59 17.69 -19.67
C VAL A 204 -18.93 18.04 -19.04
N LEU A 205 -19.40 17.26 -18.07
CA LEU A 205 -20.64 17.54 -17.34
C LEU A 205 -20.58 18.90 -16.62
N LEU A 206 -19.45 19.20 -15.98
CA LEU A 206 -19.29 20.47 -15.27
C LEU A 206 -19.27 21.66 -16.24
N ASP A 207 -18.65 21.53 -17.39
CA ASP A 207 -18.63 22.57 -18.42
C ASP A 207 -20.04 22.82 -18.96
N GLU A 208 -20.82 21.76 -19.20
CA GLU A 208 -22.24 21.87 -19.60
C GLU A 208 -23.11 22.56 -18.52
N LEU A 209 -22.97 22.13 -17.25
CA LEU A 209 -23.74 22.67 -16.13
C LEU A 209 -23.40 24.14 -15.84
N LEU A 210 -22.15 24.54 -16.06
CA LEU A 210 -21.68 25.90 -15.80
C LEU A 210 -21.76 26.82 -17.02
N GLY A 211 -22.22 26.32 -18.16
CA GLY A 211 -22.36 27.10 -19.40
C GLY A 211 -20.98 27.55 -19.96
N SER A 212 -19.91 26.76 -19.69
CA SER A 212 -18.54 27.06 -20.11
C SER A 212 -18.16 26.36 -21.43
N ALA A 213 -19.14 25.76 -22.13
CA ALA A 213 -18.92 25.05 -23.38
C ALA A 213 -18.96 26.03 -24.61
#